data_adeb0dec40910e20bf8f7844eaf65320
#
_entry.id   adeb0dec40910e20bf8f7844eaf65320
#
_cell.length_a   1.000
_cell.length_b   1.000
_cell.length_c   1.000
_cell.angle_alpha   90.00
_cell.angle_beta   90.00
_cell.angle_gamma   90.00
#
_symmetry.space_group_name_H-M   'P 1'
#
loop_
_entity.id
_entity.type
_entity.pdbx_description
1 polymer ?
#
loop_
_entity_poly.entity_id
_entity_poly.type
_entity_poly.pdbx_seq_one_letter_code
_entity_poly.pdbx_strand_id
1 'polypeptide(L)'
;MRVSFKRFLTESGRFAEILQYGCGKHERELLPIGSVRKTGAFRTVGKKSALNQHSRRPDTVPLVYQSRSWNNGVFIGSITGSETTAAAAGAVGVVRRDPMAMLPFCGYNMGDYWQHWLEMGKKLGDKAPKIFNVNWFRTDDEGHFIWPGFGDNLRVLEWILKRCDNEVDAVETAIGYVPKPEDINLEGLKDFDKEKLASILKVDNAKWAKEAAGVEEFYKKFGDKLPQELRDELNGLEERTKA
;
A
#
# COMPACT_ATOMS: atom_id res chain seq x y z
N MET A 1 13.41 -1.63 18.03
CA MET A 1 12.15 -1.19 17.41
C MET A 1 11.84 0.22 17.90
N ARG A 2 11.89 1.22 17.03
CA ARG A 2 11.62 2.61 17.40
C ARG A 2 10.28 2.99 16.80
N VAL A 3 9.32 3.32 17.65
CA VAL A 3 8.01 3.83 17.23
C VAL A 3 8.12 5.34 17.15
N SER A 4 7.85 5.93 16.00
CA SER A 4 7.81 7.37 15.83
C SER A 4 6.37 7.83 15.63
N PHE A 5 5.89 8.69 16.50
CA PHE A 5 4.60 9.36 16.35
C PHE A 5 4.84 10.71 15.64
N LYS A 6 4.10 10.96 14.58
CA LYS A 6 4.07 12.27 13.95
C LYS A 6 2.64 12.79 13.95
N ARG A 7 2.48 13.96 14.50
CA ARG A 7 1.22 14.70 14.56
C ARG A 7 1.27 15.81 13.52
N PHE A 8 0.28 15.89 12.66
CA PHE A 8 0.24 16.86 11.58
C PHE A 8 -1.04 17.68 11.65
N LEU A 9 -0.90 18.96 11.35
CA LEU A 9 -2.03 19.85 11.09
C LEU A 9 -2.24 19.89 9.57
N THR A 10 -3.43 19.52 9.10
CA THR A 10 -3.82 19.73 7.71
C THR A 10 -4.25 21.19 7.52
N GLU A 11 -4.30 21.68 6.27
CA GLU A 11 -4.79 23.03 5.94
C GLU A 11 -6.22 23.28 6.48
N SER A 12 -7.00 22.22 6.67
CA SER A 12 -8.33 22.26 7.28
C SER A 12 -8.33 22.32 8.83
N GLY A 13 -7.16 22.47 9.46
CA GLY A 13 -7.02 22.53 10.92
C GLY A 13 -7.24 21.21 11.65
N ARG A 14 -7.25 20.08 10.92
CA ARG A 14 -7.43 18.75 11.50
C ARG A 14 -6.09 18.11 11.82
N PHE A 15 -6.04 17.37 12.93
CA PHE A 15 -4.86 16.59 13.33
C PHE A 15 -4.98 15.15 12.78
N ALA A 16 -3.96 14.72 12.06
CA ALA A 16 -3.77 13.32 11.71
C ALA A 16 -2.59 12.75 12.48
N GLU A 17 -2.79 11.66 13.19
CA GLU A 17 -1.72 10.88 13.81
C GLU A 17 -1.44 9.65 12.96
N ILE A 18 -0.22 9.53 12.49
CA ILE A 18 0.23 8.39 11.70
C ILE A 18 1.35 7.70 12.45
N LEU A 19 1.19 6.43 12.66
CA LEU A 19 2.20 5.56 13.23
C LEU A 19 3.07 4.98 12.12
N GLN A 20 4.34 5.27 12.22
CA GLN A 20 5.36 4.75 11.35
C GLN A 20 6.26 3.79 12.16
N TYR A 21 6.37 2.54 11.74
CA TYR A 21 7.26 1.56 12.35
C TYR A 21 8.52 1.41 11.50
N GLY A 22 9.67 1.68 12.09
CA GLY A 22 10.96 1.43 11.46
C GLY A 22 11.73 0.36 12.24
N CYS A 23 12.33 -0.58 11.57
CA CYS A 23 13.20 -1.59 12.14
C CYS A 23 14.61 -1.46 11.57
N GLY A 24 15.53 -0.83 12.34
CA GLY A 24 16.95 -0.81 12.07
C GLY A 24 17.41 -0.07 10.82
N LYS A 25 18.64 -0.31 10.38
CA LYS A 25 19.27 0.30 9.18
C LYS A 25 18.58 -0.05 7.85
N HIS A 26 17.60 -0.94 7.89
CA HIS A 26 16.73 -1.26 6.77
C HIS A 26 15.31 -0.98 7.23
N GLU A 27 14.83 0.20 6.96
CA GLU A 27 13.46 0.61 7.26
C GLU A 27 12.47 -0.34 6.56
N ARG A 28 11.95 -1.28 7.32
CA ARG A 28 10.75 -2.03 6.95
C ARG A 28 9.62 -1.46 7.75
N GLU A 29 8.85 -0.64 7.12
CA GLU A 29 7.65 -0.11 7.73
C GLU A 29 6.51 -1.09 7.50
N LEU A 30 5.98 -1.59 8.57
CA LEU A 30 5.03 -2.66 8.60
C LEU A 30 3.87 -2.27 9.48
N LEU A 31 2.74 -2.08 8.89
CA LEU A 31 1.48 -2.11 9.61
C LEU A 31 0.66 -3.30 9.10
N PRO A 32 0.76 -4.46 9.75
CA PRO A 32 -0.23 -5.49 9.50
C PRO A 32 -1.57 -4.95 9.95
N ILE A 33 -2.60 -5.21 9.17
CA ILE A 33 -3.99 -4.89 9.50
C ILE A 33 -4.33 -5.30 10.96
N GLY A 34 -3.71 -6.36 11.49
CA GLY A 34 -3.91 -6.86 12.86
C GLY A 34 -3.26 -6.07 13.99
N SER A 35 -2.26 -5.23 13.72
CA SER A 35 -1.59 -4.44 14.77
C SER A 35 -2.43 -3.25 15.27
N VAL A 36 -3.44 -2.88 14.51
CA VAL A 36 -4.33 -1.75 14.79
C VAL A 36 -5.00 -1.84 16.17
N ARG A 37 -5.35 -3.04 16.63
CA ARG A 37 -6.04 -3.21 17.92
C ARG A 37 -5.13 -3.20 19.15
N LYS A 38 -3.89 -3.65 19.02
CA LYS A 38 -2.98 -3.79 20.18
C LYS A 38 -2.08 -2.59 20.42
N THR A 39 -1.85 -1.76 19.39
CA THR A 39 -0.84 -0.69 19.45
C THR A 39 -1.41 0.71 19.37
N GLY A 40 -2.72 0.87 19.22
CA GLY A 40 -3.33 2.19 19.05
C GLY A 40 -2.86 2.90 17.75
N ALA A 41 -2.42 2.13 16.76
CA ALA A 41 -1.75 2.61 15.56
C ALA A 41 -2.62 3.45 14.63
N PHE A 42 -3.95 3.36 14.78
CA PHE A 42 -4.88 4.20 14.06
C PHE A 42 -5.84 4.87 15.04
N ARG A 43 -5.66 6.17 15.21
CA ARG A 43 -6.72 7.00 15.74
C ARG A 43 -7.54 7.53 14.57
N THR A 44 -8.85 7.37 14.68
CA THR A 44 -9.81 7.99 13.78
C THR A 44 -9.57 9.50 13.74
N VAL A 45 -9.34 10.03 12.56
CA VAL A 45 -9.51 11.45 12.32
C VAL A 45 -11.00 11.67 12.09
N GLY A 46 -11.72 12.03 13.13
CA GLY A 46 -13.17 12.04 13.10
C GLY A 46 -13.77 10.63 13.03
N LYS A 47 -14.80 10.42 12.22
CA LYS A 47 -15.48 9.11 12.02
C LYS A 47 -14.83 8.24 10.95
N LYS A 48 -13.70 8.65 10.36
CA LYS A 48 -13.10 7.99 9.19
C LYS A 48 -11.66 7.62 9.48
N SER A 49 -11.26 6.44 9.05
CA SER A 49 -9.93 5.88 9.26
C SER A 49 -9.34 5.35 7.96
N ALA A 50 -8.03 5.31 7.89
CA ALA A 50 -7.29 4.75 6.77
C ALA A 50 -6.23 3.78 7.27
N LEU A 51 -6.00 2.70 6.53
CA LEU A 51 -4.92 1.75 6.71
C LEU A 51 -3.93 1.93 5.56
N ASN A 52 -2.66 2.08 5.89
CA ASN A 52 -1.59 2.21 4.91
C ASN A 52 -0.73 0.96 4.89
N GLN A 53 -0.43 0.49 3.70
CA GLN A 53 0.51 -0.59 3.45
C GLN A 53 1.67 -0.03 2.64
N HIS A 54 2.88 -0.51 2.92
CA HIS A 54 4.09 -0.03 2.27
C HIS A 54 4.76 -1.16 1.50
N SER A 55 5.22 -0.85 0.30
CA SER A 55 5.99 -1.76 -0.54
C SER A 55 7.19 -1.01 -1.14
N ARG A 56 8.30 -1.73 -1.31
CA ARG A 56 9.46 -1.21 -2.03
C ARG A 56 9.50 -1.80 -3.43
N ARG A 57 8.90 -1.09 -4.37
CA ARG A 57 8.77 -1.52 -5.78
C ARG A 57 9.21 -0.38 -6.69
N PRO A 58 10.46 -0.40 -7.18
CA PRO A 58 11.06 0.71 -7.94
C PRO A 58 10.28 1.10 -9.18
N ASP A 59 9.62 0.16 -9.87
CA ASP A 59 9.06 0.40 -11.20
C ASP A 59 7.59 0.00 -11.40
N THR A 60 6.97 -0.74 -10.49
CA THR A 60 5.65 -1.34 -10.73
C THR A 60 4.54 -0.67 -9.93
N VAL A 61 4.70 -0.55 -8.62
CA VAL A 61 3.67 -0.02 -7.72
C VAL A 61 3.67 1.51 -7.77
N PRO A 62 2.53 2.19 -8.01
CA PRO A 62 2.48 3.65 -8.00
C PRO A 62 2.77 4.24 -6.62
N LEU A 63 3.05 5.55 -6.59
CA LEU A 63 3.32 6.30 -5.35
C LEU A 63 2.27 6.05 -4.28
N VAL A 64 0.99 6.06 -4.66
CA VAL A 64 -0.13 5.77 -3.78
C VAL A 64 -1.33 5.29 -4.58
N TYR A 65 -2.09 4.34 -4.01
CA TYR A 65 -3.41 3.98 -4.51
C TYR A 65 -4.31 3.47 -3.38
N GLN A 66 -5.61 3.66 -3.54
CA GLN A 66 -6.65 3.19 -2.65
C GLN A 66 -7.23 1.88 -3.17
N SER A 67 -7.50 0.93 -2.30
CA SER A 67 -8.21 -0.31 -2.64
C SER A 67 -9.64 -0.03 -3.11
N ARG A 68 -10.17 -0.92 -3.96
CA ARG A 68 -11.55 -0.86 -4.47
C ARG A 68 -12.58 -1.17 -3.38
N SER A 69 -12.23 -2.09 -2.51
CA SER A 69 -13.07 -2.60 -1.43
C SER A 69 -12.21 -3.06 -0.25
N TRP A 70 -12.86 -3.52 0.81
CA TRP A 70 -12.15 -4.17 1.92
C TRP A 70 -11.45 -5.46 1.47
N ASN A 71 -12.15 -6.34 0.72
CA ASN A 71 -11.56 -7.59 0.21
C ASN A 71 -10.35 -7.29 -0.69
N ASN A 72 -10.48 -6.32 -1.58
CA ASN A 72 -9.36 -5.85 -2.40
C ASN A 72 -8.21 -5.31 -1.54
N GLY A 73 -8.49 -4.63 -0.44
CA GLY A 73 -7.46 -4.17 0.50
C GLY A 73 -6.75 -5.34 1.21
N VAL A 74 -7.47 -6.38 1.60
CA VAL A 74 -6.87 -7.61 2.14
C VAL A 74 -6.02 -8.30 1.08
N PHE A 75 -6.49 -8.35 -0.17
CA PHE A 75 -5.73 -8.87 -1.30
C PHE A 75 -4.42 -8.09 -1.50
N ILE A 76 -4.47 -6.76 -1.56
CA ILE A 76 -3.27 -5.91 -1.67
C ILE A 76 -2.28 -6.24 -0.55
N GLY A 77 -2.75 -6.38 0.68
CA GLY A 77 -1.91 -6.75 1.82
C GLY A 77 -1.29 -8.14 1.69
N SER A 78 -2.06 -9.11 1.17
CA SER A 78 -1.60 -10.49 1.00
C SER A 78 -0.51 -10.63 -0.06
N ILE A 79 -0.47 -9.75 -1.04
CA ILE A 79 0.52 -9.75 -2.12
C ILE A 79 1.67 -8.76 -1.91
N THR A 80 1.67 -8.04 -0.81
CA THR A 80 2.73 -7.06 -0.52
C THR A 80 4.10 -7.70 -0.62
N GLY A 81 4.99 -7.04 -1.30
CA GLY A 81 6.35 -7.51 -1.51
C GLY A 81 7.31 -6.36 -1.72
N SER A 82 8.59 -6.66 -1.54
CA SER A 82 9.68 -5.72 -1.76
C SER A 82 10.75 -6.37 -2.61
N GLU A 83 11.34 -5.60 -3.50
CA GLU A 83 12.46 -6.08 -4.29
C GLU A 83 13.71 -6.18 -3.43
N THR A 84 14.50 -7.23 -3.66
CA THR A 84 15.76 -7.45 -2.98
C THR A 84 16.79 -6.41 -3.45
N THR A 85 17.56 -5.91 -2.50
CA THR A 85 18.69 -4.99 -2.78
C THR A 85 20.00 -5.75 -2.84
N ALA A 86 21.03 -5.14 -3.40
CA ALA A 86 22.40 -5.72 -3.49
C ALA A 86 22.98 -6.16 -2.13
N ALA A 87 22.47 -5.64 -1.02
CA ALA A 87 22.89 -6.02 0.33
C ALA A 87 22.23 -7.31 0.86
N ALA A 88 21.22 -7.84 0.18
CA ALA A 88 20.58 -9.10 0.53
C ALA A 88 21.26 -10.24 -0.26
N ALA A 89 21.54 -11.35 0.39
CA ALA A 89 22.03 -12.56 -0.29
C ALA A 89 20.95 -13.04 -1.27
N GLY A 90 21.17 -12.85 -2.58
CA GLY A 90 20.22 -13.21 -3.63
C GLY A 90 20.37 -12.33 -4.87
N ALA A 91 19.61 -12.62 -5.91
CA ALA A 91 19.56 -11.81 -7.11
C ALA A 91 18.92 -10.46 -6.84
N VAL A 92 19.52 -9.37 -7.34
CA VAL A 92 18.96 -8.02 -7.26
C VAL A 92 17.68 -7.95 -8.11
N GLY A 93 16.65 -7.22 -7.63
CA GLY A 93 15.41 -7.01 -8.36
C GLY A 93 14.39 -8.17 -8.24
N VAL A 94 14.69 -9.21 -7.47
CA VAL A 94 13.73 -10.29 -7.21
C VAL A 94 12.69 -9.83 -6.18
N VAL A 95 11.42 -9.97 -6.52
CA VAL A 95 10.33 -9.64 -5.60
C VAL A 95 10.24 -10.70 -4.50
N ARG A 96 10.56 -10.29 -3.28
CA ARG A 96 10.30 -11.09 -2.08
C ARG A 96 8.93 -10.73 -1.54
N ARG A 97 8.00 -11.67 -1.63
CA ARG A 97 6.67 -11.50 -1.05
C ARG A 97 6.71 -11.72 0.46
N ASP A 98 6.22 -10.75 1.17
CA ASP A 98 6.14 -10.75 2.62
C ASP A 98 4.79 -10.15 3.02
N PRO A 99 3.70 -10.94 2.89
CA PRO A 99 2.34 -10.46 3.05
C PRO A 99 2.17 -9.76 4.40
N MET A 100 1.65 -8.54 4.34
CA MET A 100 1.46 -7.67 5.51
C MET A 100 2.74 -7.57 6.38
N ALA A 101 3.90 -7.92 5.80
CA ALA A 101 5.20 -8.09 6.43
C ALA A 101 5.19 -8.96 7.69
N MET A 102 4.39 -9.95 7.71
CA MET A 102 4.20 -10.85 8.85
C MET A 102 4.59 -12.31 8.56
N LEU A 103 4.89 -12.67 7.32
CA LEU A 103 5.12 -14.06 6.96
C LEU A 103 6.16 -14.76 7.87
N PRO A 104 7.31 -14.16 8.20
CA PRO A 104 8.29 -14.78 9.10
C PRO A 104 7.84 -14.92 10.55
N PHE A 105 6.78 -14.22 10.95
CA PHE A 105 6.29 -14.17 12.33
C PHE A 105 4.96 -14.91 12.51
N CYS A 106 4.36 -15.39 11.44
CA CYS A 106 3.11 -16.13 11.47
C CYS A 106 3.41 -17.61 11.71
N GLY A 107 3.10 -18.12 12.88
CA GLY A 107 3.34 -19.50 13.28
C GLY A 107 2.28 -20.50 12.75
N TYR A 108 1.40 -20.07 11.86
CA TYR A 108 0.35 -20.88 11.23
C TYR A 108 0.17 -20.45 9.77
N ASN A 109 -0.72 -21.11 9.02
CA ASN A 109 -0.94 -20.76 7.62
C ASN A 109 -1.52 -19.35 7.49
N MET A 110 -0.87 -18.50 6.67
CA MET A 110 -1.32 -17.12 6.44
C MET A 110 -2.71 -17.04 5.81
N GLY A 111 -3.18 -18.11 5.15
CA GLY A 111 -4.56 -18.18 4.66
C GLY A 111 -5.59 -18.00 5.77
N ASP A 112 -5.38 -18.61 6.93
CA ASP A 112 -6.25 -18.46 8.09
C ASP A 112 -6.23 -17.02 8.64
N TYR A 113 -5.07 -16.34 8.56
CA TYR A 113 -4.93 -14.94 8.92
C TYR A 113 -5.70 -14.01 7.98
N TRP A 114 -5.61 -14.25 6.67
CA TRP A 114 -6.38 -13.48 5.68
C TRP A 114 -7.87 -13.72 5.78
N GLN A 115 -8.27 -14.98 6.03
CA GLN A 115 -9.68 -15.32 6.27
C GLN A 115 -10.26 -14.50 7.44
N HIS A 116 -9.51 -14.40 8.54
CA HIS A 116 -9.90 -13.55 9.67
C HIS A 116 -10.17 -12.09 9.24
N TRP A 117 -9.30 -11.53 8.38
CA TRP A 117 -9.49 -10.14 7.93
C TRP A 117 -10.65 -9.98 6.97
N LEU A 118 -10.91 -10.94 6.11
CA LEU A 118 -12.10 -10.95 5.25
C LEU A 118 -13.39 -10.99 6.10
N GLU A 119 -13.41 -11.80 7.15
CA GLU A 119 -14.52 -11.85 8.10
C GLU A 119 -14.68 -10.54 8.90
N MET A 120 -13.57 -9.89 9.26
CA MET A 120 -13.62 -8.59 9.91
C MET A 120 -14.27 -7.53 9.02
N GLY A 121 -14.05 -7.57 7.72
CA GLY A 121 -14.74 -6.70 6.78
C GLY A 121 -16.25 -6.90 6.80
N LYS A 122 -16.70 -8.16 6.82
CA LYS A 122 -18.14 -8.50 6.95
C LYS A 122 -18.74 -7.96 8.26
N LYS A 123 -17.98 -8.02 9.37
CA LYS A 123 -18.40 -7.50 10.69
C LYS A 123 -18.40 -5.97 10.77
N LEU A 124 -17.48 -5.31 10.09
CA LEU A 124 -17.37 -3.85 10.10
C LEU A 124 -18.37 -3.18 9.15
N GLY A 125 -18.71 -3.84 8.03
CA GLY A 125 -19.60 -3.29 7.02
C GLY A 125 -19.14 -1.88 6.59
N ASP A 126 -20.05 -0.93 6.57
CA ASP A 126 -19.79 0.47 6.17
C ASP A 126 -18.84 1.23 7.11
N LYS A 127 -18.50 0.64 8.26
CA LYS A 127 -17.51 1.19 9.20
C LYS A 127 -16.08 0.73 8.90
N ALA A 128 -15.89 -0.11 7.90
CA ALA A 128 -14.56 -0.55 7.51
C ALA A 128 -13.72 0.64 7.03
N PRO A 129 -12.46 0.77 7.49
CA PRO A 129 -11.58 1.82 7.01
C PRO A 129 -11.23 1.62 5.53
N LYS A 130 -10.99 2.71 4.81
CA LYS A 130 -10.38 2.63 3.48
C LYS A 130 -8.94 2.17 3.60
N ILE A 131 -8.49 1.34 2.66
CA ILE A 131 -7.14 0.79 2.64
C ILE A 131 -6.36 1.43 1.50
N PHE A 132 -5.13 1.85 1.81
CA PHE A 132 -4.22 2.47 0.86
C PHE A 132 -2.90 1.72 0.82
N ASN A 133 -2.26 1.70 -0.33
CA ASN A 133 -0.88 1.28 -0.49
C ASN A 133 -0.03 2.49 -0.89
N VAL A 134 1.15 2.63 -0.31
CA VAL A 134 2.11 3.69 -0.64
C VAL A 134 3.45 3.07 -1.01
N ASN A 135 4.13 3.69 -1.97
CA ASN A 135 5.45 3.28 -2.45
C ASN A 135 6.34 4.50 -2.65
N TRP A 136 7.16 4.81 -1.66
CA TRP A 136 8.11 5.93 -1.69
C TRP A 136 9.34 5.68 -2.56
N PHE A 137 9.48 4.49 -3.15
CA PHE A 137 10.73 3.95 -3.68
C PHE A 137 10.74 3.81 -5.21
N ARG A 138 9.89 4.58 -5.91
CA ARG A 138 9.96 4.66 -7.37
C ARG A 138 11.30 5.28 -7.78
N THR A 139 11.96 4.66 -8.75
CA THR A 139 13.24 5.13 -9.28
C THR A 139 13.12 5.52 -10.75
N ASP A 140 14.01 6.40 -11.17
CA ASP A 140 14.30 6.68 -12.57
C ASP A 140 15.19 5.57 -13.19
N ASP A 141 15.55 5.76 -14.45
CA ASP A 141 16.40 4.82 -15.21
C ASP A 141 17.84 4.75 -14.66
N GLU A 142 18.27 5.78 -13.91
CA GLU A 142 19.58 5.86 -13.25
C GLU A 142 19.57 5.25 -11.84
N GLY A 143 18.37 4.87 -11.35
CA GLY A 143 18.19 4.26 -10.03
C GLY A 143 18.02 5.26 -8.89
N HIS A 144 17.88 6.55 -9.17
CA HIS A 144 17.60 7.57 -8.17
C HIS A 144 16.12 7.60 -7.80
N PHE A 145 15.81 7.88 -6.53
CA PHE A 145 14.42 8.01 -6.11
C PHE A 145 13.78 9.24 -6.74
N ILE A 146 12.63 9.03 -7.40
CA ILE A 146 11.88 10.11 -8.04
C ILE A 146 11.14 10.94 -6.99
N TRP A 147 10.49 10.30 -6.00
CA TRP A 147 9.80 11.02 -4.92
C TRP A 147 10.82 11.68 -3.98
N PRO A 148 10.64 12.96 -3.63
CA PRO A 148 11.62 13.71 -2.82
C PRO A 148 11.88 13.14 -1.43
N GLY A 149 10.96 12.33 -0.92
CA GLY A 149 11.17 11.56 0.30
C GLY A 149 10.51 12.12 1.54
N PHE A 150 11.12 11.86 2.66
CA PHE A 150 10.52 11.88 3.99
C PHE A 150 9.79 13.18 4.39
N GLY A 151 10.35 14.35 4.05
CA GLY A 151 9.73 15.64 4.36
C GLY A 151 8.41 15.87 3.62
N ASP A 152 8.29 15.31 2.43
CA ASP A 152 7.18 15.55 1.50
C ASP A 152 6.13 14.44 1.51
N ASN A 153 6.34 13.36 2.26
CA ASN A 153 5.37 12.27 2.40
C ASN A 153 4.00 12.76 2.92
N LEU A 154 3.98 13.86 3.67
CA LEU A 154 2.76 14.50 4.15
C LEU A 154 1.78 14.86 3.06
N ARG A 155 2.26 15.25 1.89
CA ARG A 155 1.45 15.63 0.74
C ARG A 155 0.57 14.47 0.26
N VAL A 156 1.14 13.26 0.25
CA VAL A 156 0.42 12.03 -0.07
C VAL A 156 -0.56 11.66 1.05
N LEU A 157 -0.15 11.83 2.30
CA LEU A 157 -1.01 11.55 3.45
C LEU A 157 -2.20 12.52 3.53
N GLU A 158 -2.03 13.76 3.12
CA GLU A 158 -3.11 14.73 2.98
C GLU A 158 -4.15 14.25 1.96
N TRP A 159 -3.72 13.78 0.78
CA TRP A 159 -4.63 13.19 -0.20
C TRP A 159 -5.39 12.00 0.39
N ILE A 160 -4.72 11.09 1.11
CA ILE A 160 -5.36 9.95 1.78
C ILE A 160 -6.46 10.42 2.74
N LEU A 161 -6.21 11.47 3.52
CA LEU A 161 -7.21 12.03 4.44
C LEU A 161 -8.41 12.63 3.69
N LYS A 162 -8.14 13.43 2.66
CA LYS A 162 -9.17 13.99 1.78
C LYS A 162 -10.02 12.91 1.13
N ARG A 163 -9.39 11.78 0.71
CA ARG A 163 -10.12 10.59 0.21
C ARG A 163 -10.99 9.93 1.28
N CYS A 164 -10.52 9.84 2.52
CA CYS A 164 -11.32 9.33 3.63
C CYS A 164 -12.54 10.22 3.91
N ASP A 165 -12.38 11.52 3.72
CA ASP A 165 -13.43 12.52 3.92
C ASP A 165 -14.32 12.75 2.69
N ASN A 166 -14.06 12.05 1.57
CA ASN A 166 -14.71 12.23 0.28
C ASN A 166 -14.63 13.68 -0.23
N GLU A 167 -13.52 14.37 0.06
CA GLU A 167 -13.27 15.75 -0.37
C GLU A 167 -12.60 15.80 -1.74
N VAL A 168 -12.01 14.70 -2.22
CA VAL A 168 -11.39 14.58 -3.54
C VAL A 168 -11.81 13.29 -4.23
N ASP A 169 -11.86 13.33 -5.55
CA ASP A 169 -12.07 12.17 -6.41
C ASP A 169 -10.78 11.38 -6.62
N ALA A 170 -10.86 10.29 -7.37
CA ALA A 170 -9.71 9.51 -7.77
C ALA A 170 -9.94 8.88 -9.13
N VAL A 171 -8.85 8.57 -9.82
CA VAL A 171 -8.87 7.88 -11.11
C VAL A 171 -8.90 6.38 -10.87
N GLU A 172 -9.86 5.70 -11.50
CA GLU A 172 -9.94 4.24 -11.45
C GLU A 172 -8.89 3.62 -12.38
N THR A 173 -8.21 2.59 -11.89
CA THR A 173 -7.18 1.84 -12.62
C THR A 173 -7.38 0.33 -12.43
N ALA A 174 -6.62 -0.51 -13.08
CA ALA A 174 -6.70 -1.96 -12.92
C ALA A 174 -6.49 -2.43 -11.46
N ILE A 175 -5.73 -1.69 -10.66
CA ILE A 175 -5.34 -2.07 -9.29
C ILE A 175 -6.14 -1.37 -8.17
N GLY A 176 -6.87 -0.33 -8.50
CA GLY A 176 -7.60 0.50 -7.55
C GLY A 176 -7.65 1.95 -7.99
N TYR A 177 -7.75 2.87 -7.04
CA TYR A 177 -7.93 4.30 -7.29
C TYR A 177 -6.65 5.07 -6.99
N VAL A 178 -6.16 5.85 -7.97
CA VAL A 178 -4.98 6.72 -7.83
C VAL A 178 -5.39 8.19 -7.82
N PRO A 179 -4.60 9.09 -7.21
CA PRO A 179 -4.86 10.53 -7.30
C PRO A 179 -4.70 11.04 -8.73
N LYS A 180 -5.40 12.11 -9.05
CA LYS A 180 -5.01 12.97 -10.17
C LYS A 180 -3.75 13.76 -9.76
N PRO A 181 -2.83 14.08 -10.68
CA PRO A 181 -1.62 14.84 -10.32
C PRO A 181 -1.90 16.19 -9.66
N GLU A 182 -3.04 16.82 -9.97
CA GLU A 182 -3.46 18.09 -9.38
C GLU A 182 -3.97 17.98 -7.93
N ASP A 183 -4.30 16.77 -7.47
CA ASP A 183 -4.82 16.55 -6.12
C ASP A 183 -3.71 16.47 -5.05
N ILE A 184 -2.45 16.41 -5.49
CA ILE A 184 -1.28 16.42 -4.59
C ILE A 184 -0.60 17.78 -4.70
N ASN A 185 -0.54 18.49 -3.59
CA ASN A 185 0.11 19.80 -3.53
C ASN A 185 1.63 19.66 -3.74
N LEU A 186 2.16 20.32 -4.78
CA LEU A 186 3.58 20.35 -5.14
C LEU A 186 4.25 21.69 -4.81
N GLU A 187 3.53 22.63 -4.20
CA GLU A 187 4.06 23.95 -3.87
C GLU A 187 5.32 23.85 -3.00
N GLY A 188 6.36 24.57 -3.38
CA GLY A 188 7.64 24.59 -2.66
C GLY A 188 8.55 23.37 -2.92
N LEU A 189 8.13 22.37 -3.71
CA LEU A 189 9.03 21.32 -4.15
C LEU A 189 10.03 21.87 -5.18
N LYS A 190 11.30 21.53 -4.99
CA LYS A 190 12.36 21.83 -5.95
C LYS A 190 12.58 20.60 -6.84
N ASP A 191 12.78 20.83 -8.12
CA ASP A 191 13.13 19.79 -9.11
C ASP A 191 12.12 18.63 -9.23
N PHE A 192 10.89 18.84 -8.77
CA PHE A 192 9.79 17.88 -8.86
C PHE A 192 8.50 18.57 -9.34
N ASP A 193 7.99 18.11 -10.48
CA ASP A 193 6.86 18.70 -11.19
C ASP A 193 5.69 17.71 -11.37
N LYS A 194 4.63 18.18 -12.04
CA LYS A 194 3.45 17.35 -12.32
C LYS A 194 3.74 16.18 -13.26
N GLU A 195 4.71 16.32 -14.16
CA GLU A 195 5.07 15.26 -15.11
C GLU A 195 5.77 14.10 -14.38
N LYS A 196 6.71 14.42 -13.51
CA LYS A 196 7.34 13.43 -12.62
C LYS A 196 6.31 12.76 -11.71
N LEU A 197 5.38 13.53 -11.13
CA LEU A 197 4.31 12.97 -10.32
C LEU A 197 3.43 12.02 -11.15
N ALA A 198 3.00 12.44 -12.33
CA ALA A 198 2.19 11.60 -13.22
C ALA A 198 2.91 10.29 -13.59
N SER A 199 4.23 10.35 -13.82
CA SER A 199 5.03 9.16 -14.12
C SER A 199 5.02 8.12 -13.01
N ILE A 200 5.09 8.54 -11.74
CA ILE A 200 5.08 7.63 -10.59
C ILE A 200 3.68 7.26 -10.09
N LEU A 201 2.64 7.93 -10.60
CA LEU A 201 1.24 7.54 -10.38
C LEU A 201 0.72 6.59 -11.46
N LYS A 202 1.41 6.50 -12.60
CA LYS A 202 1.01 5.67 -13.73
C LYS A 202 0.97 4.19 -13.34
N VAL A 203 -0.12 3.53 -13.70
CA VAL A 203 -0.30 2.07 -13.60
C VAL A 203 -0.04 1.46 -14.97
N ASP A 204 0.91 0.53 -15.03
CA ASP A 204 1.28 -0.19 -16.24
C ASP A 204 0.62 -1.58 -16.21
N ASN A 205 -0.42 -1.77 -17.06
CA ASN A 205 -1.18 -3.02 -17.10
C ASN A 205 -0.30 -4.24 -17.46
N ALA A 206 0.69 -4.07 -18.35
CA ALA A 206 1.56 -5.17 -18.74
C ALA A 206 2.47 -5.63 -17.58
N LYS A 207 2.97 -4.69 -16.78
CA LYS A 207 3.72 -5.01 -15.57
C LYS A 207 2.83 -5.68 -14.53
N TRP A 208 1.60 -5.23 -14.36
CA TRP A 208 0.66 -5.82 -13.41
C TRP A 208 0.15 -7.19 -13.85
N ALA A 209 0.03 -7.48 -15.15
CA ALA A 209 -0.25 -8.82 -15.65
C ALA A 209 0.88 -9.82 -15.28
N LYS A 210 2.15 -9.40 -15.40
CA LYS A 210 3.29 -10.20 -14.93
C LYS A 210 3.29 -10.38 -13.41
N GLU A 211 2.89 -9.34 -12.70
CA GLU A 211 2.76 -9.38 -11.24
C GLU A 211 1.69 -10.38 -10.80
N ALA A 212 0.53 -10.41 -11.48
CA ALA A 212 -0.55 -11.35 -11.22
C ALA A 212 -0.09 -12.81 -11.36
N ALA A 213 0.66 -13.14 -12.42
CA ALA A 213 1.24 -14.48 -12.59
C ALA A 213 2.19 -14.87 -11.43
N GLY A 214 2.99 -13.90 -10.95
CA GLY A 214 3.85 -14.09 -9.77
C GLY A 214 3.07 -14.25 -8.46
N VAL A 215 1.89 -13.64 -8.36
CA VAL A 215 0.97 -13.82 -7.22
C VAL A 215 0.36 -15.20 -7.25
N GLU A 216 -0.09 -15.67 -8.40
CA GLU A 216 -0.65 -17.01 -8.57
C GLU A 216 0.34 -18.08 -8.08
N GLU A 217 1.61 -17.98 -8.51
CA GLU A 217 2.64 -18.92 -8.06
C GLU A 217 2.89 -18.83 -6.54
N PHE A 218 2.88 -17.62 -6.00
CA PHE A 218 3.04 -17.43 -4.56
C PHE A 218 1.88 -18.02 -3.76
N TYR A 219 0.65 -17.92 -4.26
CA TYR A 219 -0.55 -18.42 -3.59
C TYR A 219 -0.61 -19.94 -3.49
N LYS A 220 0.07 -20.67 -4.38
CA LYS A 220 0.18 -22.13 -4.30
C LYS A 220 0.74 -22.62 -2.96
N LYS A 221 1.55 -21.80 -2.28
CA LYS A 221 2.16 -22.12 -0.98
C LYS A 221 1.15 -22.30 0.16
N PHE A 222 -0.05 -21.76 0.00
CA PHE A 222 -1.08 -21.75 1.05
C PHE A 222 -2.13 -22.85 0.87
N GLY A 223 -2.11 -23.53 -0.30
CA GLY A 223 -2.97 -24.67 -0.59
C GLY A 223 -4.45 -24.38 -0.40
N ASP A 224 -5.16 -25.30 0.24
CA ASP A 224 -6.60 -25.22 0.49
C ASP A 224 -6.98 -24.14 1.51
N LYS A 225 -5.99 -23.59 2.22
CA LYS A 225 -6.19 -22.50 3.17
C LYS A 225 -6.29 -21.11 2.53
N LEU A 226 -5.96 -20.99 1.24
CA LEU A 226 -6.12 -19.72 0.54
C LEU A 226 -7.61 -19.38 0.39
N PRO A 227 -8.09 -18.26 0.96
CA PRO A 227 -9.49 -17.85 0.83
C PRO A 227 -9.92 -17.66 -0.62
N GLN A 228 -11.15 -18.06 -0.94
CA GLN A 228 -11.71 -17.92 -2.29
C GLN A 228 -11.79 -16.45 -2.71
N GLU A 229 -12.14 -15.55 -1.79
CA GLU A 229 -12.20 -14.12 -2.05
C GLU A 229 -10.87 -13.55 -2.57
N LEU A 230 -9.71 -14.09 -2.14
CA LEU A 230 -8.41 -13.66 -2.66
C LEU A 230 -8.11 -14.22 -4.05
N ARG A 231 -8.62 -15.42 -4.38
CA ARG A 231 -8.56 -15.96 -5.73
C ARG A 231 -9.40 -15.12 -6.69
N ASP A 232 -10.60 -14.74 -6.26
CA ASP A 232 -11.52 -13.90 -7.04
C ASP A 232 -10.92 -12.52 -7.32
N GLU A 233 -10.24 -11.92 -6.33
CA GLU A 233 -9.54 -10.63 -6.51
C GLU A 233 -8.36 -10.76 -7.49
N LEU A 234 -7.62 -11.88 -7.47
CA LEU A 234 -6.54 -12.14 -8.42
C LEU A 234 -7.09 -12.29 -9.84
N ASN A 235 -8.13 -13.12 -10.04
CA ASN A 235 -8.80 -13.30 -11.32
C ASN A 235 -9.31 -11.93 -11.85
N GLY A 236 -9.94 -11.13 -10.99
CA GLY A 236 -10.39 -9.79 -11.36
C GLY A 236 -9.24 -8.84 -11.73
N LEU A 237 -8.07 -8.96 -11.10
CA LEU A 237 -6.88 -8.19 -11.51
C LEU A 237 -6.41 -8.62 -12.90
N GLU A 238 -6.36 -9.92 -13.17
CA GLU A 238 -5.96 -10.45 -14.48
C GLU A 238 -6.89 -9.96 -15.61
N GLU A 239 -8.19 -9.94 -15.35
CA GLU A 239 -9.18 -9.44 -16.31
C GLU A 239 -8.98 -7.93 -16.58
N ARG A 240 -8.83 -7.14 -15.53
CA ARG A 240 -8.65 -5.68 -15.63
C ARG A 240 -7.33 -5.28 -16.30
N THR A 241 -6.31 -6.12 -16.22
CA THR A 241 -5.01 -5.85 -16.87
C THR A 241 -4.99 -6.23 -18.34
N LYS A 242 -5.97 -7.00 -18.83
CA LYS A 242 -6.14 -7.33 -20.26
C LYS A 242 -6.92 -6.26 -21.04
N ALA A 243 -7.67 -5.44 -20.35
CA ALA A 243 -8.43 -4.32 -20.93
C ALA A 243 -7.51 -3.12 -21.16
#